data_479d44c5fe56b88d4de28329c1380fa5
#
_entry.id   479d44c5fe56b88d4de28329c1380fa5
#
_cell.length_a   1.000
_cell.length_b   1.000
_cell.length_c   1.000
_cell.angle_alpha   90.00
_cell.angle_beta   90.00
_cell.angle_gamma   90.00
#
_symmetry.space_group_name_H-M   'P 1'
#
loop_
_entity.id
_entity.type
_entity.pdbx_description
1 polymer ?
#
loop_
_entity_poly.entity_id
_entity_poly.type
_entity_poly.pdbx_seq_one_letter_code
_entity_poly.pdbx_strand_id
1 'polypeptide(L)'
;MMKTSMFWYKLAGAGLLSLGLLFSTGTTALASCPAATVADMKGVKAGKYPQQFELSEFERNAGCKMTFQGNPDIAKLNAKIRGNTRNLPPVEQRLPSEPLIYAPYDSIGKYGGTLDVLSNATEAGTSDFLSVRHVNLVRYLDDLTTIVPNVAKDWKWNSDFTQLTFYLRKGHKWSDGHPFTAEDVKFWYDHLALDPKIMEKPKDYVLVGGKRMTVEVIDPQTVRFNLPAPKPGLLAHFAFSFAQGFQPKHFLGKYHPDLNPDADKLAKQAGFENGLAVIKAYYGNSDWTDTPSPLLNAPDKVAKLPADVIPTLESHIYITDTTEGRHLVANPYFHIVDTQGNQLPYINEQDEVYKNDNEIRILTLVNGEADYKAQSLQLSSAPMLLENQEKGDYTIYLKPEITLSNMSFNVTHPDLDKRKVFADLRFRQAMSLAINRDEINDVALFGQGTPKQYTGFSPLPDFVDKKWESYMIDYNPGKAKSLLDQIGMKDNDGDGFRELP
;
A
#
# COMPACT_ATOMS: atom_id res chain seq x y z
N MET A 1 35.47 -46.50 59.33
CA MET A 1 35.53 -47.94 59.56
C MET A 1 35.36 -48.65 58.24
N MET A 2 36.43 -49.23 57.84
CA MET A 2 36.63 -50.60 57.35
C MET A 2 35.92 -50.89 56.01
N LYS A 3 36.69 -51.06 55.02
CA LYS A 3 37.62 -52.13 54.49
C LYS A 3 36.92 -53.04 53.49
N THR A 4 37.47 -53.08 52.32
CA THR A 4 38.20 -54.15 51.56
C THR A 4 37.26 -55.08 50.82
N SER A 5 37.53 -55.68 49.65
CA SER A 5 38.72 -55.91 48.81
C SER A 5 38.22 -56.48 47.49
N MET A 6 38.70 -56.10 46.32
CA MET A 6 39.63 -56.87 45.49
C MET A 6 39.34 -58.37 45.27
N PHE A 7 39.10 -58.82 44.00
CA PHE A 7 39.84 -59.91 43.39
C PHE A 7 39.76 -59.97 41.84
N TRP A 8 40.84 -60.23 41.22
CA TRP A 8 41.14 -60.40 39.81
C TRP A 8 40.61 -61.70 39.24
N TYR A 9 40.30 -61.73 37.90
CA TYR A 9 40.79 -62.74 37.00
C TYR A 9 40.90 -62.27 35.56
N LYS A 10 42.11 -62.46 34.96
CA LYS A 10 42.41 -62.31 33.52
C LYS A 10 41.99 -63.59 32.79
N LEU A 11 41.45 -63.40 31.57
CA LEU A 11 41.67 -64.37 30.50
C LEU A 11 41.70 -63.67 29.15
N ALA A 12 42.76 -63.96 28.41
CA ALA A 12 43.03 -63.45 27.06
C ALA A 12 42.26 -64.27 26.03
N GLY A 13 41.78 -63.60 25.00
CA GLY A 13 41.21 -64.25 23.82
C GLY A 13 41.34 -63.32 22.63
N ALA A 14 42.18 -63.60 21.69
CA ALA A 14 42.41 -62.94 20.43
C ALA A 14 41.17 -63.12 19.48
N GLY A 15 40.79 -62.12 18.79
CA GLY A 15 39.74 -62.26 17.81
C GLY A 15 39.50 -60.97 16.94
N LEU A 16 40.18 -60.97 15.77
CA LEU A 16 39.79 -60.30 14.51
C LEU A 16 39.23 -58.87 14.53
N LEU A 17 40.06 -57.93 14.14
CA LEU A 17 39.68 -56.62 13.62
C LEU A 17 38.87 -56.78 12.31
N SER A 18 37.59 -56.54 12.34
CA SER A 18 36.82 -56.18 11.18
C SER A 18 36.60 -54.64 11.20
N LEU A 19 37.36 -53.91 10.37
CA LEU A 19 37.09 -52.48 10.08
C LEU A 19 35.77 -52.37 9.34
N GLY A 20 34.71 -52.18 10.07
CA GLY A 20 33.44 -51.69 9.52
C GLY A 20 33.51 -50.18 9.30
N LEU A 21 33.77 -49.75 8.07
CA LEU A 21 33.51 -48.37 7.65
C LEU A 21 32.01 -48.09 7.77
N LEU A 22 31.59 -47.54 8.89
CA LEU A 22 30.31 -46.88 9.03
C LEU A 22 30.36 -45.58 8.21
N PHE A 23 29.91 -45.64 6.96
CA PHE A 23 29.46 -44.47 6.27
C PHE A 23 28.22 -43.94 7.03
N SER A 24 28.42 -43.06 8.01
CA SER A 24 27.37 -42.19 8.50
C SER A 24 27.03 -41.25 7.35
N THR A 25 25.97 -41.55 6.61
CA THR A 25 25.27 -40.55 5.82
C THR A 25 24.67 -39.56 6.83
N GLY A 26 25.49 -38.61 7.25
CA GLY A 26 25.04 -37.49 8.02
C GLY A 26 24.09 -36.70 7.10
N THR A 27 22.81 -36.92 7.24
CA THR A 27 21.84 -35.93 6.86
C THR A 27 22.13 -34.72 7.73
N THR A 28 22.90 -33.76 7.21
CA THR A 28 23.01 -32.43 7.83
C THR A 28 21.63 -31.88 7.91
N ALA A 29 21.00 -31.93 9.09
CA ALA A 29 19.81 -31.20 9.35
C ALA A 29 20.14 -29.73 9.04
N LEU A 30 19.47 -29.15 8.04
CA LEU A 30 19.65 -27.75 7.74
C LEU A 30 19.29 -26.95 8.99
N ALA A 31 20.13 -25.98 9.34
CA ALA A 31 19.91 -25.13 10.50
C ALA A 31 18.58 -24.35 10.34
N SER A 32 17.93 -24.02 11.47
CA SER A 32 16.82 -23.08 11.47
C SER A 32 17.26 -21.73 10.90
N CYS A 33 16.36 -21.04 10.21
CA CYS A 33 16.68 -19.74 9.62
C CYS A 33 16.96 -18.68 10.70
N PRO A 34 17.96 -17.80 10.48
CA PRO A 34 18.32 -16.79 11.47
C PRO A 34 17.27 -15.68 11.56
N ALA A 35 17.14 -15.06 12.74
CA ALA A 35 16.33 -13.87 12.96
C ALA A 35 17.01 -12.63 12.35
N ALA A 36 17.11 -12.59 11.03
CA ALA A 36 17.74 -11.50 10.31
C ALA A 36 16.79 -10.28 10.25
N THR A 37 17.37 -9.09 10.40
CA THR A 37 16.69 -7.80 10.28
C THR A 37 17.47 -6.89 9.33
N VAL A 38 16.90 -5.78 8.88
CA VAL A 38 17.64 -4.80 8.07
C VAL A 38 18.84 -4.25 8.85
N ALA A 39 18.67 -4.01 10.16
CA ALA A 39 19.75 -3.52 11.03
C ALA A 39 20.84 -4.56 11.29
N ASP A 40 20.50 -5.87 11.29
CA ASP A 40 21.45 -6.96 11.51
C ASP A 40 21.03 -8.22 10.73
N MET A 41 21.64 -8.41 9.60
CA MET A 41 21.36 -9.55 8.70
C MET A 41 21.86 -10.90 9.21
N LYS A 42 22.49 -10.99 10.38
CA LYS A 42 22.95 -12.26 10.99
C LYS A 42 23.77 -13.15 10.05
N GLY A 43 24.56 -12.55 9.17
CA GLY A 43 25.38 -13.26 8.18
C GLY A 43 24.64 -13.74 6.93
N VAL A 44 23.36 -13.44 6.78
CA VAL A 44 22.61 -13.68 5.54
C VAL A 44 23.20 -12.83 4.41
N LYS A 45 23.52 -13.45 3.28
CA LYS A 45 24.04 -12.73 2.11
C LYS A 45 22.98 -11.80 1.55
N ALA A 46 23.41 -10.65 1.01
CA ALA A 46 22.53 -9.70 0.35
C ALA A 46 21.74 -10.39 -0.77
N GLY A 47 20.46 -10.06 -0.83
CA GLY A 47 19.56 -10.46 -1.91
C GLY A 47 19.54 -9.46 -3.05
N LYS A 48 18.63 -9.70 -4.00
CA LYS A 48 18.33 -8.76 -5.09
C LYS A 48 17.83 -7.40 -4.57
N TYR A 49 17.11 -7.43 -3.45
CA TYR A 49 16.56 -6.25 -2.78
C TYR A 49 17.01 -6.20 -1.33
N PRO A 50 17.18 -5.01 -0.73
CA PRO A 50 17.76 -4.89 0.61
C PRO A 50 16.87 -5.43 1.74
N GLN A 51 15.56 -5.44 1.58
CA GLN A 51 14.62 -5.71 2.67
C GLN A 51 13.78 -6.98 2.43
N GLN A 52 13.71 -7.47 1.21
CA GLN A 52 12.85 -8.59 0.87
C GLN A 52 13.55 -9.62 -0.02
N PHE A 53 13.11 -10.87 0.11
CA PHE A 53 13.65 -12.00 -0.60
C PHE A 53 12.51 -12.90 -1.10
N GLU A 54 12.74 -13.58 -2.22
CA GLU A 54 11.97 -14.78 -2.51
C GLU A 54 12.44 -15.92 -1.61
N LEU A 55 11.54 -16.85 -1.25
CA LEU A 55 11.87 -17.94 -0.30
C LEU A 55 13.13 -18.70 -0.69
N SER A 56 13.22 -19.12 -1.94
CA SER A 56 14.37 -19.88 -2.44
C SER A 56 15.68 -19.08 -2.46
N GLU A 57 15.61 -17.76 -2.60
CA GLU A 57 16.75 -16.85 -2.49
C GLU A 57 17.22 -16.75 -1.04
N PHE A 58 16.29 -16.51 -0.11
CA PHE A 58 16.61 -16.39 1.31
C PHE A 58 17.24 -17.66 1.87
N GLU A 59 16.65 -18.83 1.60
CA GLU A 59 17.18 -20.12 2.04
C GLU A 59 18.62 -20.35 1.55
N ARG A 60 18.91 -20.03 0.30
CA ARG A 60 20.29 -20.12 -0.24
C ARG A 60 21.24 -19.13 0.43
N ASN A 61 20.79 -17.89 0.63
CA ASN A 61 21.63 -16.81 1.16
C ASN A 61 21.91 -16.99 2.66
N ALA A 62 20.96 -17.56 3.40
CA ALA A 62 21.05 -17.85 4.83
C ALA A 62 21.64 -19.25 5.14
N GLY A 63 21.69 -20.15 4.16
CA GLY A 63 22.12 -21.54 4.37
C GLY A 63 21.17 -22.35 5.26
N CYS A 64 19.88 -22.05 5.24
CA CYS A 64 18.85 -22.66 6.10
C CYS A 64 17.70 -23.25 5.29
N LYS A 65 16.79 -23.95 5.97
CA LYS A 65 15.48 -24.32 5.45
C LYS A 65 14.39 -23.71 6.32
N MET A 66 13.48 -22.95 5.71
CA MET A 66 12.45 -22.25 6.44
C MET A 66 11.32 -23.18 6.87
N THR A 67 10.87 -23.01 8.08
CA THR A 67 9.65 -23.58 8.62
C THR A 67 8.69 -22.43 8.95
N PHE A 68 7.39 -22.64 8.73
CA PHE A 68 6.43 -21.56 8.91
C PHE A 68 5.70 -21.66 10.24
N GLN A 69 5.41 -20.50 10.82
CA GLN A 69 4.62 -20.38 12.04
C GLN A 69 3.51 -19.36 11.79
N GLY A 70 2.28 -19.72 12.19
CA GLY A 70 1.13 -18.83 12.12
C GLY A 70 0.92 -18.12 13.46
N ASN A 71 0.21 -17.01 13.41
CA ASN A 71 -0.25 -16.31 14.59
C ASN A 71 -1.10 -17.26 15.45
N PRO A 72 -0.80 -17.44 16.76
CA PRO A 72 -1.53 -18.35 17.65
C PRO A 72 -3.00 -17.96 17.85
N ASP A 73 -3.35 -16.68 17.72
CA ASP A 73 -4.71 -16.18 17.86
C ASP A 73 -5.53 -16.23 16.56
N ILE A 74 -4.91 -16.64 15.42
CA ILE A 74 -5.52 -16.47 14.11
C ILE A 74 -6.88 -17.17 13.95
N ALA A 75 -7.09 -18.30 14.61
CA ALA A 75 -8.38 -18.99 14.58
C ALA A 75 -9.47 -18.18 15.27
N LYS A 76 -9.14 -17.53 16.40
CA LYS A 76 -10.03 -16.64 17.14
C LYS A 76 -10.36 -15.38 16.33
N LEU A 77 -9.34 -14.78 15.70
CA LEU A 77 -9.50 -13.61 14.83
C LEU A 77 -10.35 -13.95 13.60
N ASN A 78 -10.05 -15.05 12.92
CA ASN A 78 -10.82 -15.53 11.78
C ASN A 78 -12.29 -15.83 12.14
N ALA A 79 -12.59 -16.25 13.37
CA ALA A 79 -13.96 -16.47 13.82
C ALA A 79 -14.79 -15.19 13.88
N LYS A 80 -14.18 -14.02 13.93
CA LYS A 80 -14.83 -12.70 13.85
C LYS A 80 -15.25 -12.35 12.42
N ILE A 81 -14.65 -12.97 11.39
CA ILE A 81 -14.90 -12.65 9.99
C ILE A 81 -16.07 -13.49 9.47
N ARG A 82 -17.19 -12.86 9.16
CA ARG A 82 -18.34 -13.54 8.57
C ARG A 82 -18.05 -13.85 7.08
N GLY A 83 -18.38 -15.04 6.64
CA GLY A 83 -18.10 -15.54 5.29
C GLY A 83 -16.86 -16.43 5.20
N ASN A 84 -15.91 -16.34 6.15
CA ASN A 84 -14.74 -17.20 6.16
C ASN A 84 -15.05 -18.61 6.74
N THR A 85 -14.30 -19.61 6.27
CA THR A 85 -14.34 -20.95 6.87
C THR A 85 -13.88 -20.92 8.31
N ARG A 86 -14.57 -21.66 9.20
CA ARG A 86 -14.21 -21.74 10.61
C ARG A 86 -12.97 -22.60 10.86
N ASN A 87 -12.72 -23.58 10.01
CA ASN A 87 -11.60 -24.51 10.12
C ASN A 87 -10.48 -24.05 9.21
N LEU A 88 -9.52 -23.30 9.76
CA LEU A 88 -8.34 -22.88 9.01
C LEU A 88 -7.39 -24.08 8.84
N PRO A 89 -6.86 -24.30 7.62
CA PRO A 89 -5.81 -25.28 7.41
C PRO A 89 -4.50 -24.82 8.09
N PRO A 90 -3.53 -25.75 8.28
CA PRO A 90 -2.18 -25.40 8.73
C PRO A 90 -1.58 -24.23 7.94
N VAL A 91 -0.65 -23.50 8.54
CA VAL A 91 -0.06 -22.28 7.96
C VAL A 91 0.58 -22.53 6.59
N GLU A 92 1.22 -23.68 6.40
CA GLU A 92 1.87 -24.09 5.14
C GLU A 92 0.86 -24.21 3.98
N GLN A 93 -0.40 -24.50 4.30
CA GLN A 93 -1.48 -24.58 3.29
C GLN A 93 -2.19 -23.24 3.11
N ARG A 94 -1.99 -22.28 4.00
CA ARG A 94 -2.53 -20.92 3.89
C ARG A 94 -1.63 -20.02 3.08
N LEU A 95 -0.32 -20.18 3.20
CA LEU A 95 0.70 -19.46 2.45
C LEU A 95 0.78 -19.92 0.98
N PRO A 96 1.24 -19.08 0.06
CA PRO A 96 1.68 -19.54 -1.27
C PRO A 96 2.89 -20.46 -1.12
N SER A 97 3.18 -21.27 -2.15
CA SER A 97 4.33 -22.20 -2.14
C SER A 97 5.69 -21.49 -1.98
N GLU A 98 5.77 -20.24 -2.39
CA GLU A 98 6.90 -19.34 -2.17
C GLU A 98 6.37 -18.01 -1.62
N PRO A 99 6.18 -17.91 -0.30
CA PRO A 99 5.82 -16.65 0.34
C PRO A 99 6.94 -15.61 0.17
N LEU A 100 6.56 -14.35 0.21
CA LEU A 100 7.50 -13.25 0.25
C LEU A 100 8.14 -13.20 1.64
N ILE A 101 9.48 -13.20 1.69
CA ILE A 101 10.23 -13.02 2.94
C ILE A 101 10.50 -11.53 3.14
N TYR A 102 10.14 -11.03 4.31
CA TYR A 102 10.37 -9.64 4.68
C TYR A 102 11.30 -9.56 5.89
N ALA A 103 12.41 -8.85 5.76
CA ALA A 103 13.29 -8.57 6.89
C ALA A 103 12.74 -7.36 7.67
N PRO A 104 12.32 -7.54 8.94
CA PRO A 104 11.95 -6.39 9.77
C PRO A 104 13.12 -5.42 9.92
N TYR A 105 12.84 -4.14 10.23
CA TYR A 105 13.91 -3.15 10.37
C TYR A 105 14.85 -3.45 11.52
N ASP A 106 14.35 -3.58 12.74
CA ASP A 106 15.15 -3.64 13.96
C ASP A 106 15.03 -4.97 14.69
N SER A 107 13.83 -5.57 14.73
CA SER A 107 13.57 -6.80 15.48
C SER A 107 12.45 -7.64 14.88
N ILE A 108 12.52 -8.96 15.13
CA ILE A 108 11.37 -9.84 14.90
C ILE A 108 10.24 -9.41 15.84
N GLY A 109 9.06 -9.20 15.28
CA GLY A 109 7.88 -8.76 16.03
C GLY A 109 7.26 -9.87 16.89
N LYS A 110 6.27 -9.49 17.68
CA LYS A 110 5.48 -10.39 18.51
C LYS A 110 4.03 -10.34 18.06
N TYR A 111 3.36 -11.49 18.05
CA TYR A 111 1.94 -11.54 17.77
C TYR A 111 1.11 -10.94 18.91
N GLY A 112 0.08 -10.21 18.56
CA GLY A 112 -0.87 -9.65 19.50
C GLY A 112 -1.17 -8.18 19.28
N GLY A 113 -1.88 -7.60 20.23
CA GLY A 113 -2.18 -6.16 20.30
C GLY A 113 -3.13 -5.63 19.24
N THR A 114 -3.47 -4.37 19.43
CA THR A 114 -4.27 -3.55 18.51
C THR A 114 -3.43 -2.34 18.11
N LEU A 115 -3.50 -1.93 16.86
CA LEU A 115 -2.92 -0.67 16.36
C LEU A 115 -4.03 0.38 16.34
N ASP A 116 -3.90 1.38 17.20
CA ASP A 116 -4.86 2.48 17.31
C ASP A 116 -4.44 3.63 16.37
N VAL A 117 -5.35 4.01 15.47
CA VAL A 117 -5.11 5.01 14.42
C VAL A 117 -6.21 6.07 14.43
N LEU A 118 -5.84 7.31 14.13
CA LEU A 118 -6.78 8.41 13.97
C LEU A 118 -6.94 8.79 12.49
N SER A 119 -8.18 8.98 12.05
CA SER A 119 -8.48 9.51 10.72
C SER A 119 -9.39 10.73 10.78
N ASN A 120 -9.39 11.53 9.73
CA ASN A 120 -10.24 12.72 9.61
C ASN A 120 -11.43 12.50 8.68
N ALA A 121 -11.55 11.35 8.04
CA ALA A 121 -12.61 11.04 7.08
C ALA A 121 -12.94 9.56 7.04
N THR A 122 -14.16 9.26 6.65
CA THR A 122 -14.63 7.89 6.37
C THR A 122 -14.14 7.38 5.02
N GLU A 123 -13.61 8.26 4.20
CA GLU A 123 -13.11 7.93 2.87
C GLU A 123 -11.69 7.39 2.96
N ALA A 124 -11.51 6.37 2.26
CA ALA A 124 -10.38 5.55 2.32
C ALA A 124 -9.05 6.18 1.89
N GLY A 125 -8.97 6.99 0.90
CA GLY A 125 -7.71 7.60 0.44
C GLY A 125 -7.02 8.52 1.44
N THR A 126 -7.69 8.85 2.57
CA THR A 126 -7.17 9.71 3.63
C THR A 126 -6.86 8.95 4.92
N SER A 127 -7.08 7.65 4.94
CA SER A 127 -6.85 6.80 6.09
C SER A 127 -5.37 6.42 6.22
N ASP A 128 -4.83 6.51 7.43
CA ASP A 128 -3.50 6.00 7.74
C ASP A 128 -3.42 4.48 7.59
N PHE A 129 -4.54 3.76 7.69
CA PHE A 129 -4.61 2.32 7.46
C PHE A 129 -4.22 1.91 6.05
N LEU A 130 -4.48 2.76 5.05
CA LEU A 130 -4.08 2.45 3.69
C LEU A 130 -2.58 2.22 3.58
N SER A 131 -1.77 3.02 4.28
CA SER A 131 -0.32 2.90 4.25
C SER A 131 0.21 1.66 4.96
N VAL A 132 -0.53 1.08 5.90
CA VAL A 132 -0.07 -0.08 6.70
C VAL A 132 -0.65 -1.42 6.26
N ARG A 133 -1.71 -1.46 5.45
CA ARG A 133 -2.37 -2.71 5.01
C ARG A 133 -2.37 -2.95 3.52
N HIS A 134 -2.33 -1.89 2.70
CA HIS A 134 -2.55 -1.97 1.26
C HIS A 134 -1.50 -2.81 0.54
N VAL A 135 -1.93 -3.60 -0.44
CA VAL A 135 -1.06 -4.41 -1.30
C VAL A 135 -1.41 -4.23 -2.76
N ASN A 136 -0.38 -4.17 -3.61
CA ASN A 136 -0.48 -4.12 -5.06
C ASN A 136 0.29 -5.28 -5.70
N LEU A 137 0.21 -5.43 -7.03
CA LEU A 137 0.99 -6.43 -7.77
C LEU A 137 2.49 -6.28 -7.50
N VAL A 138 2.96 -5.05 -7.48
CA VAL A 138 4.34 -4.65 -7.13
C VAL A 138 4.27 -3.44 -6.20
N ARG A 139 5.38 -3.05 -5.58
CA ARG A 139 5.44 -1.87 -4.69
C ARG A 139 6.75 -1.12 -4.87
N TYR A 140 6.81 0.11 -4.39
CA TYR A 140 8.08 0.82 -4.22
C TYR A 140 8.78 0.39 -2.92
N LEU A 141 10.11 0.41 -2.94
CA LEU A 141 10.91 0.46 -1.72
C LEU A 141 10.88 1.85 -1.09
N ASP A 142 11.50 2.00 0.07
CA ASP A 142 11.56 3.25 0.81
C ASP A 142 12.36 4.36 0.09
N ASP A 143 13.16 4.00 -0.91
CA ASP A 143 13.84 4.95 -1.80
C ASP A 143 12.87 5.63 -2.79
N LEU A 144 11.61 5.19 -2.84
CA LEU A 144 10.53 5.67 -3.72
C LEU A 144 10.88 5.63 -5.23
N THR A 145 11.90 4.87 -5.60
CA THR A 145 12.38 4.73 -6.99
C THR A 145 12.47 3.29 -7.43
N THR A 146 12.85 2.38 -6.54
CA THR A 146 13.00 0.96 -6.84
C THR A 146 11.69 0.23 -6.71
N ILE A 147 11.20 -0.36 -7.82
CA ILE A 147 10.01 -1.21 -7.81
C ILE A 147 10.41 -2.65 -7.52
N VAL A 148 9.67 -3.29 -6.62
CA VAL A 148 9.93 -4.66 -6.14
C VAL A 148 8.67 -5.53 -6.19
N PRO A 149 8.81 -6.88 -6.21
CA PRO A 149 7.69 -7.81 -6.11
C PRO A 149 6.85 -7.60 -4.84
N ASN A 150 5.54 -7.90 -4.94
CA ASN A 150 4.64 -7.98 -3.80
C ASN A 150 3.65 -9.13 -4.01
N VAL A 151 2.38 -8.86 -4.39
CA VAL A 151 1.40 -9.88 -4.75
C VAL A 151 1.88 -10.70 -5.95
N ALA A 152 2.41 -10.04 -6.99
CA ALA A 152 3.17 -10.73 -8.03
C ALA A 152 4.57 -11.09 -7.54
N LYS A 153 5.05 -12.25 -7.97
CA LYS A 153 6.40 -12.74 -7.67
C LYS A 153 7.46 -12.07 -8.54
N ASP A 154 7.12 -11.75 -9.79
CA ASP A 154 8.03 -11.15 -10.77
C ASP A 154 7.24 -10.53 -11.91
N TRP A 155 7.92 -9.76 -12.77
CA TRP A 155 7.33 -9.20 -13.99
C TRP A 155 8.37 -9.11 -15.11
N LYS A 156 7.88 -9.00 -16.34
CA LYS A 156 8.72 -8.83 -17.52
C LYS A 156 8.06 -7.91 -18.54
N TRP A 157 8.83 -6.93 -19.03
CA TRP A 157 8.51 -6.16 -20.21
C TRP A 157 9.10 -6.82 -21.48
N ASN A 158 8.40 -6.67 -22.60
CA ASN A 158 9.05 -6.86 -23.90
C ASN A 158 9.93 -5.63 -24.24
N SER A 159 10.70 -5.70 -25.33
CA SER A 159 11.71 -4.69 -25.67
C SER A 159 11.14 -3.30 -26.02
N ASP A 160 9.89 -3.21 -26.45
CA ASP A 160 9.24 -1.98 -26.88
C ASP A 160 8.18 -1.44 -25.91
N PHE A 161 8.10 -2.03 -24.70
CA PHE A 161 7.16 -1.65 -23.63
C PHE A 161 5.68 -1.68 -24.04
N THR A 162 5.33 -2.58 -24.96
CA THR A 162 3.96 -2.83 -25.39
C THR A 162 3.34 -4.07 -24.73
N GLN A 163 4.14 -4.88 -24.02
CA GLN A 163 3.66 -6.04 -23.27
C GLN A 163 4.28 -6.08 -21.87
N LEU A 164 3.43 -6.10 -20.84
CA LEU A 164 3.82 -6.30 -19.45
C LEU A 164 3.23 -7.63 -18.97
N THR A 165 4.10 -8.57 -18.62
CA THR A 165 3.71 -9.87 -18.07
C THR A 165 4.02 -9.91 -16.59
N PHE A 166 3.05 -10.29 -15.75
CA PHE A 166 3.24 -10.58 -14.34
C PHE A 166 3.19 -12.09 -14.09
N TYR A 167 4.06 -12.54 -13.19
CA TYR A 167 4.10 -13.90 -12.68
C TYR A 167 3.59 -13.89 -11.24
N LEU A 168 2.47 -14.55 -10.98
CA LEU A 168 1.81 -14.58 -9.68
C LEU A 168 2.39 -15.71 -8.81
N ARG A 169 2.22 -15.60 -7.48
CA ARG A 169 2.67 -16.61 -6.53
C ARG A 169 1.75 -17.83 -6.57
N LYS A 170 2.30 -19.01 -6.84
CA LYS A 170 1.55 -20.26 -6.88
C LYS A 170 0.94 -20.58 -5.51
N GLY A 171 -0.37 -20.88 -5.50
CA GLY A 171 -1.10 -21.21 -4.27
C GLY A 171 -1.45 -20.01 -3.40
N HIS A 172 -1.26 -18.77 -3.86
CA HIS A 172 -1.75 -17.57 -3.19
C HIS A 172 -3.28 -17.61 -3.06
N LYS A 173 -3.81 -17.12 -1.96
CA LYS A 173 -5.24 -17.18 -1.64
C LYS A 173 -5.78 -15.84 -1.19
N TRP A 174 -7.04 -15.61 -1.51
CA TRP A 174 -7.85 -14.56 -0.91
C TRP A 174 -8.09 -14.82 0.59
N SER A 175 -8.51 -13.81 1.30
CA SER A 175 -8.75 -13.88 2.75
C SER A 175 -9.80 -14.92 3.18
N ASP A 176 -10.68 -15.34 2.27
CA ASP A 176 -11.65 -16.41 2.48
C ASP A 176 -11.11 -17.81 2.15
N GLY A 177 -9.84 -17.90 1.72
CA GLY A 177 -9.16 -19.14 1.34
C GLY A 177 -9.33 -19.58 -0.11
N HIS A 178 -10.09 -18.83 -0.93
CA HIS A 178 -10.20 -19.12 -2.36
C HIS A 178 -8.89 -18.82 -3.10
N PRO A 179 -8.46 -19.61 -4.10
CA PRO A 179 -7.25 -19.34 -4.88
C PRO A 179 -7.30 -17.96 -5.57
N PHE A 180 -6.19 -17.23 -5.49
CA PHE A 180 -5.93 -16.03 -6.29
C PHE A 180 -5.20 -16.42 -7.56
N THR A 181 -5.67 -15.95 -8.72
CA THR A 181 -5.15 -16.33 -10.04
C THR A 181 -5.16 -15.15 -11.02
N ALA A 182 -4.57 -15.38 -12.20
CA ALA A 182 -4.59 -14.44 -13.33
C ALA A 182 -6.01 -14.05 -13.79
N GLU A 183 -7.00 -14.92 -13.54
CA GLU A 183 -8.40 -14.65 -13.84
C GLU A 183 -8.97 -13.50 -12.98
N ASP A 184 -8.47 -13.29 -11.77
CA ASP A 184 -8.90 -12.19 -10.90
C ASP A 184 -8.39 -10.82 -11.40
N VAL A 185 -7.20 -10.81 -12.02
CA VAL A 185 -6.63 -9.63 -12.68
C VAL A 185 -7.41 -9.29 -13.95
N LYS A 186 -7.70 -10.32 -14.78
CA LYS A 186 -8.49 -10.15 -15.99
C LYS A 186 -9.91 -9.69 -15.68
N PHE A 187 -10.55 -10.29 -14.67
CA PHE A 187 -11.89 -9.92 -14.22
C PHE A 187 -11.95 -8.44 -13.78
N TRP A 188 -10.98 -8.01 -12.96
CA TRP A 188 -10.89 -6.60 -12.57
C TRP A 188 -10.83 -5.68 -13.79
N TYR A 189 -9.97 -5.98 -14.76
CA TYR A 189 -9.79 -5.13 -15.92
C TYR A 189 -11.02 -5.09 -16.84
N ASP A 190 -11.53 -6.28 -17.25
CA ASP A 190 -12.57 -6.40 -18.27
C ASP A 190 -13.97 -6.05 -17.74
N HIS A 191 -14.25 -6.39 -16.47
CA HIS A 191 -15.61 -6.37 -15.93
C HIS A 191 -15.84 -5.30 -14.85
N LEU A 192 -14.77 -4.67 -14.31
CA LEU A 192 -14.92 -3.61 -13.33
C LEU A 192 -14.32 -2.30 -13.84
N ALA A 193 -13.02 -2.26 -14.16
CA ALA A 193 -12.32 -1.03 -14.53
C ALA A 193 -12.78 -0.43 -15.89
N LEU A 194 -13.25 -1.26 -16.81
CA LEU A 194 -13.74 -0.87 -18.14
C LEU A 194 -15.25 -0.94 -18.32
N ASP A 195 -16.02 -1.46 -17.35
CA ASP A 195 -17.48 -1.51 -17.46
C ASP A 195 -18.09 -0.13 -17.10
N PRO A 196 -18.71 0.58 -18.06
CA PRO A 196 -19.29 1.89 -17.82
C PRO A 196 -20.48 1.86 -16.85
N LYS A 197 -21.07 0.68 -16.58
CA LYS A 197 -22.14 0.52 -15.59
C LYS A 197 -21.59 0.55 -14.15
N ILE A 198 -20.30 0.28 -13.96
CA ILE A 198 -19.60 0.29 -12.67
C ILE A 198 -18.69 1.51 -12.58
N MET A 199 -17.84 1.73 -13.59
CA MET A 199 -16.91 2.85 -13.70
C MET A 199 -17.38 3.76 -14.84
N GLU A 200 -18.03 4.87 -14.53
CA GLU A 200 -18.63 5.77 -15.54
C GLU A 200 -17.60 6.23 -16.58
N LYS A 201 -16.40 6.54 -16.14
CA LYS A 201 -15.26 6.90 -17.00
C LYS A 201 -14.04 6.08 -16.62
N PRO A 202 -13.50 5.27 -17.55
CA PRO A 202 -12.23 4.58 -17.32
C PRO A 202 -11.14 5.58 -16.94
N LYS A 203 -10.32 5.22 -15.97
CA LYS A 203 -9.18 6.04 -15.56
C LYS A 203 -8.08 6.02 -16.63
N ASP A 204 -7.28 7.07 -16.69
CA ASP A 204 -6.23 7.23 -17.71
C ASP A 204 -5.19 6.10 -17.71
N TYR A 205 -4.97 5.45 -16.55
CA TYR A 205 -3.98 4.38 -16.48
C TYR A 205 -4.45 3.06 -17.08
N VAL A 206 -5.78 2.80 -17.15
CA VAL A 206 -6.33 1.60 -17.82
C VAL A 206 -6.46 1.78 -19.34
N LEU A 207 -6.12 2.96 -19.85
CA LEU A 207 -6.08 3.30 -21.25
C LEU A 207 -4.67 3.69 -21.70
N VAL A 208 -4.37 3.51 -22.97
CA VAL A 208 -3.12 3.98 -23.59
C VAL A 208 -3.47 4.79 -24.82
N GLY A 209 -3.24 6.11 -24.75
CA GLY A 209 -3.66 7.02 -25.81
C GLY A 209 -5.16 6.97 -26.10
N GLY A 210 -5.98 6.83 -25.05
CA GLY A 210 -7.44 6.70 -25.16
C GLY A 210 -7.93 5.33 -25.65
N LYS A 211 -7.04 4.38 -25.91
CA LYS A 211 -7.37 3.02 -26.38
C LYS A 211 -7.28 1.99 -25.24
N ARG A 212 -8.14 0.98 -25.27
CA ARG A 212 -8.12 -0.12 -24.31
C ARG A 212 -6.88 -0.98 -24.49
N MET A 213 -6.32 -1.47 -23.40
CA MET A 213 -5.40 -2.60 -23.39
C MET A 213 -6.20 -3.90 -23.53
N THR A 214 -5.52 -5.03 -23.67
CA THR A 214 -6.13 -6.36 -23.50
C THR A 214 -5.36 -7.10 -22.41
N VAL A 215 -6.10 -7.82 -21.56
CA VAL A 215 -5.52 -8.67 -20.50
C VAL A 215 -5.71 -10.13 -20.89
N GLU A 216 -4.59 -10.82 -21.07
CA GLU A 216 -4.51 -12.21 -21.47
C GLU A 216 -4.10 -13.08 -20.27
N VAL A 217 -4.89 -14.12 -19.98
CA VAL A 217 -4.52 -15.18 -19.04
C VAL A 217 -3.76 -16.24 -19.79
N ILE A 218 -2.45 -16.35 -19.55
CA ILE A 218 -1.60 -17.37 -20.20
C ILE A 218 -1.75 -18.71 -19.47
N ASP A 219 -1.72 -18.66 -18.15
CA ASP A 219 -1.98 -19.75 -17.24
C ASP A 219 -2.47 -19.19 -15.88
N PRO A 220 -2.89 -20.01 -14.90
CA PRO A 220 -3.40 -19.49 -13.63
C PRO A 220 -2.44 -18.57 -12.85
N GLN A 221 -1.15 -18.63 -13.11
CA GLN A 221 -0.13 -17.79 -12.45
C GLN A 221 0.51 -16.76 -13.38
N THR A 222 0.10 -16.67 -14.65
CA THR A 222 0.72 -15.76 -15.62
C THR A 222 -0.33 -14.91 -16.33
N VAL A 223 -0.27 -13.62 -16.14
CA VAL A 223 -1.15 -12.63 -16.77
C VAL A 223 -0.34 -11.63 -17.58
N ARG A 224 -0.80 -11.30 -18.79
CA ARG A 224 -0.15 -10.33 -19.68
C ARG A 224 -1.09 -9.20 -20.03
N PHE A 225 -0.58 -7.98 -19.88
CA PHE A 225 -1.18 -6.77 -20.42
C PHE A 225 -0.58 -6.49 -21.80
N ASN A 226 -1.40 -6.48 -22.84
CA ASN A 226 -1.00 -6.07 -24.19
C ASN A 226 -1.48 -4.65 -24.44
N LEU A 227 -0.56 -3.74 -24.75
CA LEU A 227 -0.78 -2.31 -24.85
C LEU A 227 -0.80 -1.86 -26.31
N PRO A 228 -1.71 -0.98 -26.71
CA PRO A 228 -1.77 -0.47 -28.09
C PRO A 228 -0.61 0.48 -28.47
N ALA A 229 0.19 0.90 -27.49
CA ALA A 229 1.42 1.70 -27.68
C ALA A 229 2.33 1.55 -26.44
N PRO A 230 3.62 1.89 -26.52
CA PRO A 230 4.55 1.85 -25.39
C PRO A 230 4.06 2.69 -24.20
N LYS A 231 4.04 2.09 -22.99
CA LYS A 231 3.69 2.78 -21.73
C LYS A 231 4.52 2.24 -20.55
N PRO A 232 5.83 2.54 -20.49
CA PRO A 232 6.71 2.01 -19.43
C PRO A 232 6.27 2.41 -18.02
N GLY A 233 5.63 3.57 -17.85
CA GLY A 233 5.08 4.04 -16.56
C GLY A 233 3.91 3.21 -16.01
N LEU A 234 3.35 2.26 -16.76
CA LEU A 234 2.27 1.40 -16.27
C LEU A 234 2.71 0.54 -15.08
N LEU A 235 3.96 0.05 -15.06
CA LEU A 235 4.49 -0.71 -13.93
C LEU A 235 4.54 0.13 -12.66
N ALA A 236 5.00 1.38 -12.77
CA ALA A 236 5.02 2.33 -11.67
C ALA A 236 3.61 2.58 -11.13
N HIS A 237 2.61 2.69 -12.02
CA HIS A 237 1.22 2.83 -11.62
C HIS A 237 0.75 1.64 -10.75
N PHE A 238 1.05 0.41 -11.15
CA PHE A 238 0.75 -0.78 -10.34
C PHE A 238 1.55 -0.89 -9.02
N ALA A 239 2.53 -0.01 -8.80
CA ALA A 239 3.30 0.01 -7.55
C ALA A 239 2.72 0.98 -6.50
N PHE A 240 2.04 2.06 -6.91
CA PHE A 240 1.58 3.10 -6.00
C PHE A 240 0.06 3.37 -6.02
N SER A 241 -0.67 2.82 -6.97
CA SER A 241 -2.11 3.11 -7.12
C SER A 241 -2.92 2.59 -5.94
N PHE A 242 -3.93 3.34 -5.54
CA PHE A 242 -4.96 2.86 -4.62
C PHE A 242 -5.82 1.76 -5.26
N ALA A 243 -6.02 1.79 -6.56
CA ALA A 243 -6.70 0.73 -7.27
C ALA A 243 -5.78 -0.49 -7.39
N GLN A 244 -6.13 -1.52 -6.67
CA GLN A 244 -5.51 -2.84 -6.84
C GLN A 244 -5.85 -3.39 -8.21
N GLY A 245 -4.88 -3.81 -8.99
CA GLY A 245 -5.06 -4.35 -10.34
C GLY A 245 -5.66 -5.77 -10.36
N PHE A 246 -6.49 -6.12 -9.40
CA PHE A 246 -7.13 -7.43 -9.24
C PHE A 246 -8.36 -7.31 -8.32
N GLN A 247 -9.38 -8.17 -8.54
CA GLN A 247 -10.55 -8.28 -7.68
C GLN A 247 -11.08 -9.73 -7.66
N PRO A 248 -11.72 -10.20 -6.56
CA PRO A 248 -12.12 -11.59 -6.39
C PRO A 248 -13.26 -11.99 -7.33
N LYS A 249 -12.91 -12.58 -8.49
CA LYS A 249 -13.86 -13.04 -9.50
C LYS A 249 -14.86 -14.06 -8.94
N HIS A 250 -14.39 -14.97 -8.08
CA HIS A 250 -15.25 -15.99 -7.45
C HIS A 250 -16.34 -15.39 -6.56
N PHE A 251 -16.13 -14.17 -6.06
CA PHE A 251 -17.06 -13.48 -5.17
C PHE A 251 -17.94 -12.50 -5.95
N LEU A 252 -17.36 -11.50 -6.60
CA LEU A 252 -18.08 -10.45 -7.32
C LEU A 252 -18.71 -10.94 -8.62
N GLY A 253 -18.10 -11.90 -9.31
CA GLY A 253 -18.61 -12.44 -10.58
C GLY A 253 -20.00 -13.07 -10.46
N LYS A 254 -20.39 -13.51 -9.25
CA LYS A 254 -21.76 -14.01 -8.99
C LYS A 254 -22.83 -12.94 -9.18
N TYR A 255 -22.47 -11.68 -8.99
CA TYR A 255 -23.38 -10.55 -9.10
C TYR A 255 -23.22 -9.77 -10.41
N HIS A 256 -22.26 -10.17 -11.26
CA HIS A 256 -22.06 -9.51 -12.55
C HIS A 256 -22.99 -10.10 -13.61
N PRO A 257 -23.92 -9.31 -14.22
CA PRO A 257 -24.95 -9.83 -15.12
C PRO A 257 -24.39 -10.48 -16.38
N ASP A 258 -23.22 -10.03 -16.88
CA ASP A 258 -22.57 -10.61 -18.06
C ASP A 258 -21.89 -11.97 -17.76
N LEU A 259 -21.67 -12.30 -16.48
CA LEU A 259 -21.02 -13.55 -16.03
C LEU A 259 -22.00 -14.54 -15.39
N ASN A 260 -23.09 -14.05 -14.82
CA ASN A 260 -24.08 -14.89 -14.16
C ASN A 260 -25.51 -14.43 -14.51
N PRO A 261 -26.29 -15.24 -15.22
CA PRO A 261 -27.68 -14.89 -15.56
C PRO A 261 -28.61 -14.77 -14.33
N ASP A 262 -28.24 -15.37 -13.18
CA ASP A 262 -28.97 -15.26 -11.93
C ASP A 262 -28.50 -14.07 -11.04
N ALA A 263 -27.61 -13.21 -11.52
CA ALA A 263 -27.03 -12.12 -10.74
C ALA A 263 -28.08 -11.22 -10.07
N ASP A 264 -29.09 -10.77 -10.83
CA ASP A 264 -30.16 -9.92 -10.30
C ASP A 264 -31.08 -10.64 -9.33
N LYS A 265 -31.31 -11.94 -9.53
CA LYS A 265 -32.09 -12.76 -8.60
C LYS A 265 -31.39 -12.91 -7.26
N LEU A 266 -30.08 -13.16 -7.27
CA LEU A 266 -29.24 -13.21 -6.05
C LEU A 266 -29.23 -11.86 -5.34
N ALA A 267 -29.10 -10.78 -6.08
CA ALA A 267 -29.11 -9.42 -5.53
C ALA A 267 -30.45 -9.08 -4.85
N LYS A 268 -31.57 -9.41 -5.48
CA LYS A 268 -32.92 -9.19 -4.91
C LYS A 268 -33.14 -9.99 -3.63
N GLN A 269 -32.61 -11.19 -3.52
CA GLN A 269 -32.63 -11.98 -2.28
C GLN A 269 -31.90 -11.29 -1.13
N ALA A 270 -30.83 -10.56 -1.44
CA ALA A 270 -30.08 -9.74 -0.49
C ALA A 270 -30.67 -8.32 -0.29
N GLY A 271 -31.78 -8.00 -0.93
CA GLY A 271 -32.47 -6.70 -0.78
C GLY A 271 -31.89 -5.59 -1.65
N PHE A 272 -31.09 -5.91 -2.66
CA PHE A 272 -30.58 -4.97 -3.65
C PHE A 272 -31.45 -4.97 -4.92
N GLU A 273 -31.42 -3.90 -5.67
CA GLU A 273 -32.17 -3.73 -6.91
C GLU A 273 -31.72 -4.73 -8.00
N ASN A 274 -30.41 -4.87 -8.17
CA ASN A 274 -29.77 -5.70 -9.19
C ASN A 274 -28.34 -6.07 -8.77
N GLY A 275 -27.69 -6.94 -9.56
CA GLY A 275 -26.33 -7.43 -9.28
C GLY A 275 -25.28 -6.31 -9.24
N LEU A 276 -25.39 -5.32 -10.12
CA LEU A 276 -24.44 -4.18 -10.13
C LEU A 276 -24.53 -3.35 -8.86
N ALA A 277 -25.71 -3.24 -8.24
CA ALA A 277 -25.85 -2.54 -6.95
C ALA A 277 -25.12 -3.28 -5.82
N VAL A 278 -25.05 -4.62 -5.85
CA VAL A 278 -24.22 -5.41 -4.92
C VAL A 278 -22.73 -5.17 -5.18
N ILE A 279 -22.31 -5.22 -6.46
CA ILE A 279 -20.91 -4.93 -6.81
C ILE A 279 -20.50 -3.55 -6.31
N LYS A 280 -21.33 -2.53 -6.53
CA LYS A 280 -21.05 -1.16 -6.05
C LYS A 280 -20.97 -1.06 -4.52
N ALA A 281 -21.73 -1.85 -3.79
CA ALA A 281 -21.65 -1.88 -2.33
C ALA A 281 -20.33 -2.47 -1.82
N TYR A 282 -19.76 -3.45 -2.53
CA TYR A 282 -18.50 -4.10 -2.16
C TYR A 282 -17.25 -3.46 -2.77
N TYR A 283 -17.34 -2.98 -4.01
CA TYR A 283 -16.22 -2.45 -4.76
C TYR A 283 -16.30 -0.94 -5.00
N GLY A 284 -17.52 -0.37 -4.98
CA GLY A 284 -17.79 1.03 -5.28
C GLY A 284 -18.05 1.28 -6.76
N ASN A 285 -18.03 2.55 -7.11
CA ASN A 285 -18.20 3.07 -8.47
C ASN A 285 -17.00 3.93 -8.89
N SER A 286 -15.91 3.84 -8.17
CA SER A 286 -14.67 4.59 -8.40
C SER A 286 -13.50 3.79 -7.83
N ASP A 287 -12.38 3.76 -8.55
CA ASP A 287 -11.12 3.19 -8.08
C ASP A 287 -10.37 4.10 -7.10
N TRP A 288 -10.94 5.25 -6.79
CA TRP A 288 -10.43 6.16 -5.77
C TRP A 288 -10.85 5.75 -4.36
N THR A 289 -12.01 5.13 -4.22
CA THR A 289 -12.46 4.65 -2.92
C THR A 289 -11.68 3.41 -2.54
N ASP A 290 -10.94 3.56 -1.48
CA ASP A 290 -10.32 2.53 -0.73
C ASP A 290 -11.39 1.59 -0.19
N THR A 291 -11.67 0.53 -0.50
CA THR A 291 -12.50 -0.50 0.12
C THR A 291 -13.91 -0.01 0.52
N PRO A 292 -14.78 0.28 -0.45
CA PRO A 292 -16.20 0.44 -0.13
C PRO A 292 -16.69 -0.79 0.62
N SER A 293 -17.44 -0.56 1.69
CA SER A 293 -17.91 -1.64 2.55
C SER A 293 -19.44 -1.62 2.65
N PRO A 294 -20.11 -2.75 2.42
CA PRO A 294 -21.53 -2.88 2.72
C PRO A 294 -21.86 -2.62 4.18
N LEU A 295 -20.91 -2.81 5.11
CA LEU A 295 -21.09 -2.47 6.52
C LEU A 295 -21.44 -0.99 6.71
N LEU A 296 -20.80 -0.10 5.93
CA LEU A 296 -21.06 1.33 5.95
C LEU A 296 -22.20 1.73 4.99
N ASN A 297 -22.15 1.22 3.75
CA ASN A 297 -23.01 1.71 2.67
C ASN A 297 -24.40 1.07 2.60
N ALA A 298 -24.57 -0.11 3.19
CA ALA A 298 -25.83 -0.85 3.20
C ALA A 298 -25.98 -1.74 4.47
N PRO A 299 -25.86 -1.16 5.69
CA PRO A 299 -25.81 -1.91 6.94
C PRO A 299 -27.06 -2.76 7.19
N ASP A 300 -28.21 -2.31 6.74
CA ASP A 300 -29.49 -3.02 6.82
C ASP A 300 -29.59 -4.26 5.93
N LYS A 301 -28.71 -4.39 4.94
CA LYS A 301 -28.70 -5.48 3.95
C LYS A 301 -27.57 -6.49 4.20
N VAL A 302 -26.55 -6.10 4.95
CA VAL A 302 -25.33 -6.90 5.19
C VAL A 302 -25.64 -8.33 5.63
N ALA A 303 -26.59 -8.52 6.56
CA ALA A 303 -26.94 -9.84 7.09
C ALA A 303 -27.44 -10.84 6.03
N LYS A 304 -27.91 -10.35 4.87
CA LYS A 304 -28.38 -11.17 3.73
C LYS A 304 -27.29 -11.43 2.69
N LEU A 305 -26.15 -10.76 2.81
CA LEU A 305 -24.99 -10.95 1.93
C LEU A 305 -24.13 -12.13 2.41
N PRO A 306 -23.32 -12.76 1.52
CA PRO A 306 -22.49 -13.92 1.87
C PRO A 306 -21.34 -13.57 2.84
N ALA A 307 -20.89 -12.34 2.86
CA ALA A 307 -19.83 -11.84 3.73
C ALA A 307 -20.06 -10.35 4.08
N ASP A 308 -19.45 -9.88 5.16
CA ASP A 308 -19.56 -8.47 5.59
C ASP A 308 -18.79 -7.53 4.66
N VAL A 309 -17.65 -8.01 4.16
CA VAL A 309 -16.77 -7.28 3.25
C VAL A 309 -16.29 -8.18 2.12
N ILE A 310 -15.74 -7.56 1.08
CA ILE A 310 -15.12 -8.28 -0.03
C ILE A 310 -13.90 -9.07 0.44
N PRO A 311 -13.65 -10.31 -0.03
CA PRO A 311 -12.38 -10.99 0.19
C PRO A 311 -11.21 -10.15 -0.34
N THR A 312 -10.13 -10.07 0.44
CA THR A 312 -8.97 -9.22 0.15
C THR A 312 -7.65 -10.00 0.23
N LEU A 313 -6.57 -9.44 -0.37
CA LEU A 313 -5.19 -9.91 -0.19
C LEU A 313 -4.42 -9.06 0.82
N GLU A 314 -5.04 -8.04 1.40
CA GLU A 314 -4.43 -7.14 2.37
C GLU A 314 -4.15 -7.83 3.71
N SER A 315 -3.34 -7.18 4.54
CA SER A 315 -2.90 -7.75 5.84
C SER A 315 -4.03 -7.87 6.86
N HIS A 316 -5.04 -6.99 6.80
CA HIS A 316 -6.17 -6.97 7.72
C HIS A 316 -7.51 -6.86 6.98
N ILE A 317 -8.57 -7.32 7.62
CA ILE A 317 -9.92 -7.44 7.07
C ILE A 317 -10.87 -6.69 7.97
N TYR A 318 -11.75 -5.85 7.40
CA TYR A 318 -12.79 -5.17 8.16
C TYR A 318 -13.79 -6.16 8.78
N ILE A 319 -14.10 -5.93 10.04
CA ILE A 319 -15.22 -6.59 10.76
C ILE A 319 -16.25 -5.57 11.22
N THR A 320 -15.88 -4.30 11.29
CA THR A 320 -16.77 -3.18 11.56
C THR A 320 -16.34 -2.00 10.67
N ASP A 321 -17.32 -1.31 10.11
CA ASP A 321 -17.12 -0.07 9.35
C ASP A 321 -18.35 0.83 9.55
N THR A 322 -18.16 1.97 10.20
CA THR A 322 -19.20 2.90 10.59
C THR A 322 -18.79 4.35 10.32
N THR A 323 -19.68 5.29 10.56
CA THR A 323 -19.36 6.73 10.52
C THR A 323 -18.48 7.21 11.67
N GLU A 324 -18.19 6.36 12.66
CA GLU A 324 -17.39 6.69 13.83
C GLU A 324 -15.99 6.09 13.77
N GLY A 325 -15.81 5.00 13.00
CA GLY A 325 -14.54 4.32 12.85
C GLY A 325 -14.66 2.93 12.26
N ARG A 326 -13.52 2.27 12.18
CA ARG A 326 -13.35 0.93 11.60
C ARG A 326 -12.59 0.03 12.54
N HIS A 327 -12.98 -1.25 12.57
CA HIS A 327 -12.22 -2.29 13.26
C HIS A 327 -11.85 -3.40 12.28
N LEU A 328 -10.58 -3.80 12.29
CA LEU A 328 -10.03 -4.81 11.39
C LEU A 328 -9.31 -5.89 12.19
N VAL A 329 -9.26 -7.09 11.61
CA VAL A 329 -8.52 -8.23 12.16
C VAL A 329 -7.55 -8.82 11.15
N ALA A 330 -6.47 -9.45 11.63
CA ALA A 330 -5.44 -10.04 10.79
C ALA A 330 -6.00 -11.06 9.79
N ASN A 331 -5.51 -10.96 8.54
CA ASN A 331 -5.85 -11.86 7.45
C ASN A 331 -5.12 -13.22 7.63
N PRO A 332 -5.85 -14.33 7.79
CA PRO A 332 -5.23 -15.65 7.99
C PRO A 332 -4.46 -16.18 6.76
N TYR A 333 -4.65 -15.60 5.59
CA TYR A 333 -4.02 -16.01 4.33
C TYR A 333 -3.01 -14.99 3.80
N PHE A 334 -2.57 -14.04 4.63
CA PHE A 334 -1.59 -13.04 4.19
C PHE A 334 -0.29 -13.71 3.74
N HIS A 335 0.26 -13.28 2.61
CA HIS A 335 1.29 -14.00 1.86
C HIS A 335 2.74 -13.72 2.27
N ILE A 336 2.95 -12.85 3.25
CA ILE A 336 4.29 -12.43 3.69
C ILE A 336 4.65 -13.14 4.99
N VAL A 337 5.92 -13.54 5.11
CA VAL A 337 6.51 -14.05 6.36
C VAL A 337 7.78 -13.28 6.68
N ASP A 338 8.19 -13.28 7.95
CA ASP A 338 9.49 -12.74 8.33
C ASP A 338 10.64 -13.73 8.06
N THR A 339 11.86 -13.33 8.40
CA THR A 339 13.07 -14.12 8.19
C THR A 339 13.15 -15.39 9.05
N GLN A 340 12.31 -15.53 10.08
CA GLN A 340 12.14 -16.76 10.86
C GLN A 340 10.97 -17.62 10.40
N GLY A 341 10.19 -17.17 9.42
CA GLY A 341 9.02 -17.89 8.91
C GLY A 341 7.72 -17.59 9.64
N ASN A 342 7.68 -16.57 10.49
CA ASN A 342 6.43 -16.13 11.13
C ASN A 342 5.54 -15.45 10.10
N GLN A 343 4.30 -15.95 9.91
CA GLN A 343 3.34 -15.34 9.00
C GLN A 343 2.92 -13.95 9.51
N LEU A 344 3.07 -12.91 8.69
CA LEU A 344 2.58 -11.58 9.01
C LEU A 344 1.05 -11.47 8.83
N PRO A 345 0.40 -10.46 9.41
CA PRO A 345 0.94 -9.42 10.27
C PRO A 345 1.18 -9.91 11.71
N TYR A 346 2.05 -9.22 12.44
CA TYR A 346 2.23 -9.44 13.88
C TYR A 346 1.06 -8.89 14.69
N ILE A 347 0.56 -7.71 14.30
CA ILE A 347 -0.54 -7.02 14.99
C ILE A 347 -1.84 -7.75 14.69
N ASN A 348 -2.57 -8.13 15.76
CA ASN A 348 -3.81 -8.89 15.63
C ASN A 348 -4.97 -8.06 15.09
N GLU A 349 -5.11 -6.84 15.54
CA GLU A 349 -6.28 -5.99 15.29
C GLU A 349 -5.84 -4.56 14.97
N GLN A 350 -6.69 -3.81 14.28
CA GLN A 350 -6.49 -2.39 14.00
C GLN A 350 -7.79 -1.66 14.30
N ASP A 351 -7.71 -0.57 15.05
CA ASP A 351 -8.81 0.33 15.34
C ASP A 351 -8.55 1.71 14.73
N GLU A 352 -9.47 2.17 13.91
CA GLU A 352 -9.47 3.52 13.34
C GLU A 352 -10.64 4.32 13.89
N VAL A 353 -10.35 5.42 14.56
CA VAL A 353 -11.35 6.35 15.08
C VAL A 353 -11.37 7.62 14.25
N TYR A 354 -12.57 8.06 13.84
CA TYR A 354 -12.73 9.30 13.08
C TYR A 354 -12.84 10.51 14.01
N LYS A 355 -11.92 11.46 13.83
CA LYS A 355 -11.90 12.75 14.52
C LYS A 355 -11.77 13.87 13.47
N ASN A 356 -12.89 14.50 13.11
CA ASN A 356 -12.90 15.55 12.09
C ASN A 356 -12.20 16.84 12.56
N ASP A 357 -12.27 17.14 13.85
CA ASP A 357 -11.64 18.31 14.44
C ASP A 357 -10.12 18.11 14.59
N ASN A 358 -9.33 19.06 14.07
CA ASN A 358 -7.88 18.98 14.09
C ASN A 358 -7.31 19.16 15.50
N GLU A 359 -7.89 20.02 16.33
CA GLU A 359 -7.38 20.26 17.69
C GLU A 359 -7.63 19.02 18.54
N ILE A 360 -8.80 18.39 18.42
CA ILE A 360 -9.10 17.12 19.10
C ILE A 360 -8.12 16.03 18.66
N ARG A 361 -7.80 15.91 17.37
CA ARG A 361 -6.79 14.94 16.91
C ARG A 361 -5.42 15.18 17.54
N ILE A 362 -4.97 16.44 17.57
CA ILE A 362 -3.67 16.79 18.16
C ILE A 362 -3.66 16.49 19.67
N LEU A 363 -4.73 16.81 20.39
CA LEU A 363 -4.84 16.47 21.82
C LEU A 363 -4.84 14.95 22.07
N THR A 364 -5.50 14.18 21.22
CA THR A 364 -5.49 12.70 21.29
C THR A 364 -4.06 12.15 21.12
N LEU A 365 -3.30 12.70 20.16
CA LEU A 365 -1.90 12.33 19.96
C LEU A 365 -1.02 12.74 21.17
N VAL A 366 -1.15 13.96 21.66
CA VAL A 366 -0.42 14.48 22.83
C VAL A 366 -0.66 13.60 24.07
N ASN A 367 -1.84 13.00 24.19
CA ASN A 367 -2.17 12.09 25.29
C ASN A 367 -1.68 10.64 25.08
N GLY A 368 -1.10 10.30 23.92
CA GLY A 368 -0.65 8.95 23.62
C GLY A 368 -1.79 7.98 23.34
N GLU A 369 -2.93 8.47 22.86
CA GLU A 369 -4.13 7.66 22.58
C GLU A 369 -4.16 7.14 21.13
N ALA A 370 -3.04 7.20 20.39
CA ALA A 370 -2.88 6.62 19.06
C ALA A 370 -1.44 6.15 18.86
N ASP A 371 -1.30 4.98 18.23
CA ASP A 371 -0.01 4.33 17.96
C ASP A 371 0.65 4.82 16.67
N TYR A 372 -0.16 5.25 15.71
CA TYR A 372 0.33 5.65 14.39
C TYR A 372 -0.51 6.78 13.79
N LYS A 373 0.17 7.82 13.31
CA LYS A 373 -0.44 8.92 12.55
C LYS A 373 0.55 9.51 11.57
N ALA A 374 0.25 9.46 10.28
CA ALA A 374 1.11 10.00 9.23
C ALA A 374 0.42 11.09 8.40
N GLN A 375 -0.88 10.94 8.10
CA GLN A 375 -1.61 11.83 7.22
C GLN A 375 -2.28 12.97 7.99
N SER A 376 -2.54 14.10 7.29
CA SER A 376 -3.30 15.24 7.81
C SER A 376 -2.72 15.86 9.09
N LEU A 377 -1.41 15.75 9.30
CA LEU A 377 -0.66 16.51 10.29
C LEU A 377 -0.09 17.75 9.63
N GLN A 378 -0.30 18.91 10.26
CA GLN A 378 0.24 20.18 9.79
C GLN A 378 1.52 20.52 10.53
N LEU A 379 2.49 21.12 9.85
CA LEU A 379 3.75 21.56 10.46
C LEU A 379 3.52 22.55 11.61
N SER A 380 2.45 23.32 11.58
CA SER A 380 2.04 24.21 12.67
C SER A 380 1.79 23.50 14.01
N SER A 381 1.46 22.22 13.99
CA SER A 381 1.27 21.39 15.19
C SER A 381 2.57 20.77 15.70
N ALA A 382 3.66 20.84 14.93
CA ALA A 382 4.93 20.19 15.28
C ALA A 382 5.52 20.67 16.62
N PRO A 383 5.52 21.96 16.99
CA PRO A 383 6.07 22.37 18.29
C PRO A 383 5.37 21.70 19.47
N MET A 384 4.03 21.67 19.47
CA MET A 384 3.25 21.03 20.53
C MET A 384 3.50 19.51 20.58
N LEU A 385 3.56 18.84 19.44
CA LEU A 385 3.81 17.41 19.37
C LEU A 385 5.23 17.07 19.81
N LEU A 386 6.24 17.85 19.43
CA LEU A 386 7.64 17.64 19.85
C LEU A 386 7.82 17.83 21.35
N GLU A 387 7.17 18.85 21.93
CA GLU A 387 7.24 19.13 23.37
C GLU A 387 6.63 18.02 24.24
N ASN A 388 5.64 17.31 23.71
CA ASN A 388 4.87 16.31 24.46
C ASN A 388 5.25 14.85 24.15
N GLN A 389 6.34 14.59 23.44
CA GLN A 389 6.75 13.22 23.06
C GLN A 389 6.95 12.29 24.27
N GLU A 390 7.60 12.75 25.34
CA GLU A 390 7.78 11.94 26.55
C GLU A 390 6.46 11.63 27.25
N LYS A 391 5.56 12.63 27.34
CA LYS A 391 4.24 12.44 27.98
C LYS A 391 3.36 11.45 27.23
N GLY A 392 3.36 11.53 25.89
CA GLY A 392 2.52 10.71 25.03
C GLY A 392 3.15 9.38 24.60
N ASP A 393 4.41 9.13 25.00
CA ASP A 393 5.19 7.94 24.63
C ASP A 393 5.23 7.68 23.11
N TYR A 394 5.52 8.73 22.33
CA TYR A 394 5.64 8.66 20.88
C TYR A 394 6.89 9.39 20.37
N THR A 395 7.24 9.14 19.10
CA THR A 395 8.34 9.84 18.41
C THR A 395 7.80 10.56 17.18
N ILE A 396 8.18 11.84 17.01
CA ILE A 396 7.86 12.62 15.81
C ILE A 396 9.00 12.53 14.80
N TYR A 397 8.65 12.16 13.59
CA TYR A 397 9.55 12.16 12.44
C TYR A 397 9.11 13.25 11.45
N LEU A 398 9.94 14.30 11.32
CA LEU A 398 9.77 15.30 10.26
C LEU A 398 10.35 14.74 8.95
N LYS A 399 9.52 14.64 7.93
CA LYS A 399 9.92 14.15 6.60
C LYS A 399 9.81 15.27 5.57
N PRO A 400 10.68 15.30 4.56
CA PRO A 400 10.48 16.19 3.43
C PRO A 400 9.12 15.94 2.77
N GLU A 401 8.38 17.01 2.53
CA GLU A 401 7.09 16.97 1.83
C GLU A 401 7.26 17.63 0.46
N ILE A 402 6.73 16.97 -0.56
CA ILE A 402 6.73 17.48 -1.94
C ILE A 402 5.47 18.27 -2.28
N THR A 403 4.44 18.17 -1.44
CA THR A 403 3.21 18.93 -1.60
C THR A 403 3.47 20.38 -1.24
N LEU A 404 3.71 21.18 -2.25
CA LEU A 404 3.92 22.62 -2.11
C LEU A 404 2.58 23.34 -2.12
N SER A 405 2.45 24.37 -1.29
CA SER A 405 1.40 25.36 -1.48
C SER A 405 1.64 26.05 -2.80
N ASN A 406 0.75 25.87 -3.76
CA ASN A 406 0.86 26.48 -5.08
C ASN A 406 -0.43 27.24 -5.44
N MET A 407 -0.28 28.21 -6.31
CA MET A 407 -1.40 28.93 -6.89
C MET A 407 -1.54 28.52 -8.37
N SER A 408 -2.65 27.86 -8.68
CA SER A 408 -2.96 27.42 -10.05
C SER A 408 -4.00 28.33 -10.70
N PHE A 409 -3.74 28.71 -11.95
CA PHE A 409 -4.67 29.53 -12.73
C PHE A 409 -5.38 28.69 -13.78
N ASN A 410 -6.72 28.76 -13.78
CA ASN A 410 -7.53 27.99 -14.73
C ASN A 410 -7.45 28.61 -16.15
N VAL A 411 -6.52 28.13 -16.95
CA VAL A 411 -6.33 28.55 -18.34
C VAL A 411 -7.46 28.10 -19.29
N THR A 412 -8.42 27.35 -18.81
CA THR A 412 -9.65 26.93 -19.51
C THR A 412 -10.92 27.54 -18.88
N HIS A 413 -10.76 28.62 -18.10
CA HIS A 413 -11.87 29.30 -17.43
C HIS A 413 -13.03 29.60 -18.38
N PRO A 414 -14.31 29.43 -17.98
CA PRO A 414 -15.47 29.68 -18.84
C PRO A 414 -15.60 31.16 -19.24
N ASP A 415 -15.26 32.08 -18.33
CA ASP A 415 -15.13 33.51 -18.63
C ASP A 415 -13.89 33.73 -19.50
N LEU A 416 -14.11 34.27 -20.72
CA LEU A 416 -13.06 34.43 -21.75
C LEU A 416 -12.03 35.49 -21.39
N ASP A 417 -12.44 36.56 -20.67
CA ASP A 417 -11.49 37.62 -20.27
C ASP A 417 -10.56 37.13 -19.17
N LYS A 418 -11.09 36.44 -18.17
CA LYS A 418 -10.25 35.76 -17.15
C LYS A 418 -9.35 34.70 -17.78
N ARG A 419 -9.88 33.89 -18.71
CA ARG A 419 -9.09 32.90 -19.44
C ARG A 419 -7.91 33.53 -20.17
N LYS A 420 -8.14 34.65 -20.88
CA LYS A 420 -7.10 35.37 -21.61
C LYS A 420 -6.00 35.86 -20.66
N VAL A 421 -6.37 36.43 -19.52
CA VAL A 421 -5.43 36.91 -18.50
C VAL A 421 -4.65 35.74 -17.88
N PHE A 422 -5.34 34.68 -17.44
CA PHE A 422 -4.69 33.50 -16.83
C PHE A 422 -3.75 32.75 -17.80
N ALA A 423 -4.07 32.77 -19.11
CA ALA A 423 -3.23 32.19 -20.14
C ALA A 423 -1.99 33.06 -20.49
N ASP A 424 -2.00 34.35 -20.15
CA ASP A 424 -0.85 35.23 -20.38
C ASP A 424 0.31 34.89 -19.44
N LEU A 425 1.47 34.60 -20.02
CA LEU A 425 2.66 34.24 -19.22
C LEU A 425 3.10 35.38 -18.29
N ARG A 426 2.95 36.64 -18.72
CA ARG A 426 3.32 37.83 -17.93
C ARG A 426 2.48 37.94 -16.66
N PHE A 427 1.19 37.58 -16.73
CA PHE A 427 0.33 37.50 -15.54
C PHE A 427 0.87 36.47 -14.54
N ARG A 428 1.17 35.26 -14.99
CA ARG A 428 1.68 34.19 -14.10
C ARG A 428 3.06 34.53 -13.52
N GLN A 429 3.92 35.18 -14.33
CA GLN A 429 5.22 35.67 -13.85
C GLN A 429 5.03 36.79 -12.81
N ALA A 430 4.11 37.71 -13.02
CA ALA A 430 3.79 38.78 -12.05
C ALA A 430 3.32 38.18 -10.72
N MET A 431 2.41 37.20 -10.76
CA MET A 431 1.92 36.53 -9.56
C MET A 431 3.04 35.82 -8.81
N SER A 432 3.96 35.17 -9.52
CA SER A 432 5.11 34.53 -8.87
C SER A 432 6.06 35.53 -8.18
N LEU A 433 6.35 36.66 -8.83
CA LEU A 433 7.21 37.72 -8.30
C LEU A 433 6.57 38.53 -7.16
N ALA A 434 5.24 38.47 -7.03
CA ALA A 434 4.50 39.13 -5.95
C ALA A 434 4.50 38.31 -4.63
N ILE A 435 4.90 37.07 -4.67
CA ILE A 435 4.91 36.17 -3.49
C ILE A 435 6.22 36.33 -2.74
N ASN A 436 6.14 36.79 -1.48
CA ASN A 436 7.28 36.77 -0.55
C ASN A 436 7.44 35.37 0.07
N ARG A 437 8.21 34.52 -0.60
CA ARG A 437 8.41 33.12 -0.19
C ARG A 437 9.23 32.99 1.10
N ASP A 438 10.14 33.93 1.35
CA ASP A 438 10.96 33.90 2.57
C ASP A 438 10.07 34.19 3.79
N GLU A 439 9.21 35.21 3.71
CA GLU A 439 8.24 35.50 4.78
C GLU A 439 7.27 34.36 5.03
N ILE A 440 6.76 33.72 3.96
CA ILE A 440 5.92 32.53 4.10
C ILE A 440 6.67 31.37 4.76
N ASN A 441 7.93 31.16 4.36
CA ASN A 441 8.78 30.14 4.99
C ASN A 441 8.98 30.41 6.48
N ASP A 442 9.29 31.63 6.87
CA ASP A 442 9.53 31.99 8.26
C ASP A 442 8.26 31.86 9.10
N VAL A 443 7.12 32.41 8.63
CA VAL A 443 5.88 32.50 9.40
C VAL A 443 5.12 31.18 9.43
N ALA A 444 5.00 30.50 8.28
CA ALA A 444 4.13 29.33 8.13
C ALA A 444 4.90 27.99 8.22
N LEU A 445 6.18 28.00 7.90
CA LEU A 445 7.01 26.78 7.86
C LEU A 445 8.17 26.80 8.87
N PHE A 446 8.21 27.81 9.74
CA PHE A 446 9.25 27.95 10.79
C PHE A 446 10.69 27.86 10.23
N GLY A 447 10.93 28.37 9.02
CA GLY A 447 12.22 28.30 8.35
C GLY A 447 12.60 26.90 7.83
N GLN A 448 11.72 25.91 7.87
CA GLN A 448 12.01 24.52 7.47
C GLN A 448 11.89 24.30 5.97
N GLY A 449 11.27 25.21 5.23
CA GLY A 449 11.10 25.11 3.79
C GLY A 449 12.30 25.59 3.00
N THR A 450 12.37 25.22 1.73
CA THR A 450 13.29 25.80 0.75
C THR A 450 12.48 26.47 -0.34
N PRO A 451 12.50 27.82 -0.46
CA PRO A 451 11.80 28.54 -1.51
C PRO A 451 12.22 28.07 -2.90
N LYS A 452 11.29 27.60 -3.70
CA LYS A 452 11.53 27.22 -5.09
C LYS A 452 10.25 27.21 -5.91
N GLN A 453 10.41 27.09 -7.23
CA GLN A 453 9.27 26.91 -8.13
C GLN A 453 8.75 25.46 -8.08
N TYR A 454 7.45 25.30 -8.34
CA TYR A 454 6.85 23.98 -8.43
C TYR A 454 7.34 23.25 -9.68
N THR A 455 8.08 22.17 -9.49
CA THR A 455 8.56 21.29 -10.57
C THR A 455 7.82 19.96 -10.61
N GLY A 456 6.98 19.67 -9.61
CA GLY A 456 6.24 18.42 -9.49
C GLY A 456 7.07 17.23 -9.01
N PHE A 457 8.35 17.42 -8.71
CA PHE A 457 9.27 16.34 -8.32
C PHE A 457 10.18 16.76 -7.16
N SER A 458 10.44 15.81 -6.25
CA SER A 458 11.48 15.94 -5.22
C SER A 458 11.96 14.52 -4.82
N PRO A 459 13.23 14.17 -5.03
CA PRO A 459 14.27 14.97 -5.69
C PRO A 459 13.96 15.27 -7.16
N LEU A 460 14.61 16.29 -7.70
CA LEU A 460 14.46 16.67 -9.11
C LEU A 460 15.10 15.60 -9.99
N PRO A 461 14.36 15.00 -10.95
CA PRO A 461 14.93 14.00 -11.84
C PRO A 461 15.83 14.64 -12.90
N ASP A 462 16.80 13.88 -13.40
CA ASP A 462 17.83 14.35 -14.36
C ASP A 462 17.27 14.92 -15.67
N PHE A 463 16.04 14.54 -16.06
CA PHE A 463 15.40 15.09 -17.27
C PHE A 463 14.75 16.46 -17.05
N VAL A 464 14.71 16.98 -15.82
CA VAL A 464 14.21 18.34 -15.52
C VAL A 464 15.40 19.27 -15.27
N ASP A 465 15.51 20.32 -16.07
CA ASP A 465 16.57 21.32 -15.91
C ASP A 465 16.41 22.06 -14.58
N LYS A 466 17.44 22.04 -13.75
CA LYS A 466 17.49 22.62 -12.41
C LYS A 466 17.17 24.13 -12.39
N LYS A 467 17.39 24.84 -13.49
CA LYS A 467 17.03 26.28 -13.59
C LYS A 467 15.54 26.54 -13.33
N TRP A 468 14.68 25.57 -13.54
CA TRP A 468 13.24 25.73 -13.31
C TRP A 468 12.89 25.84 -11.83
N GLU A 469 13.70 25.29 -10.91
CA GLU A 469 13.48 25.45 -9.47
C GLU A 469 13.63 26.90 -9.00
N SER A 470 14.46 27.69 -9.65
CA SER A 470 14.73 29.09 -9.33
C SER A 470 14.07 30.11 -10.26
N TYR A 471 13.23 29.65 -11.20
CA TYR A 471 12.62 30.54 -12.18
C TYR A 471 11.56 31.45 -11.55
N MET A 472 11.77 32.79 -11.60
CA MET A 472 10.83 33.80 -11.11
C MET A 472 10.40 33.62 -9.65
N ILE A 473 11.29 33.15 -8.77
CA ILE A 473 10.99 32.99 -7.33
C ILE A 473 11.33 34.24 -6.49
N ASP A 474 12.06 35.18 -7.04
CA ASP A 474 12.44 36.42 -6.35
C ASP A 474 11.18 37.20 -5.94
N TYR A 475 11.21 37.81 -4.76
CA TYR A 475 10.20 38.77 -4.35
C TYR A 475 10.47 40.13 -5.00
N ASN A 476 9.70 40.47 -6.02
CA ASN A 476 9.87 41.74 -6.77
C ASN A 476 8.54 42.38 -7.17
N PRO A 477 7.84 43.01 -6.22
CA PRO A 477 6.54 43.66 -6.47
C PRO A 477 6.60 44.75 -7.55
N GLY A 478 7.72 45.44 -7.70
CA GLY A 478 7.88 46.47 -8.74
C GLY A 478 7.83 45.87 -10.16
N LYS A 479 8.58 44.79 -10.40
CA LYS A 479 8.55 44.04 -11.66
C LYS A 479 7.20 43.39 -11.89
N ALA A 480 6.57 42.85 -10.83
CA ALA A 480 5.23 42.27 -10.92
C ALA A 480 4.21 43.29 -11.41
N LYS A 481 4.19 44.49 -10.82
CA LYS A 481 3.32 45.60 -11.26
C LYS A 481 3.57 45.98 -12.72
N SER A 482 4.84 46.11 -13.11
CA SER A 482 5.20 46.42 -14.53
C SER A 482 4.70 45.37 -15.53
N LEU A 483 4.75 44.08 -15.17
CA LEU A 483 4.22 43.02 -16.04
C LEU A 483 2.68 43.07 -16.17
N LEU A 484 1.98 43.43 -15.09
CA LEU A 484 0.54 43.62 -15.11
C LEU A 484 0.14 44.85 -15.94
N ASP A 485 0.90 45.95 -15.85
CA ASP A 485 0.70 47.15 -16.68
C ASP A 485 0.83 46.82 -18.17
N GLN A 486 1.80 45.99 -18.56
CA GLN A 486 2.04 45.56 -19.94
C GLN A 486 0.88 44.75 -20.57
N ILE A 487 0.08 44.07 -19.75
CA ILE A 487 -1.10 43.33 -20.20
C ILE A 487 -2.39 44.15 -20.04
N GLY A 488 -2.29 45.41 -19.63
CA GLY A 488 -3.45 46.32 -19.50
C GLY A 488 -4.20 46.26 -18.16
N MET A 489 -3.74 45.45 -17.23
CA MET A 489 -4.31 45.38 -15.88
C MET A 489 -3.83 46.57 -15.04
N LYS A 490 -4.70 47.59 -14.87
CA LYS A 490 -4.43 48.83 -14.14
C LYS A 490 -5.55 49.10 -13.15
N ASP A 491 -5.22 49.81 -12.09
CA ASP A 491 -6.19 50.43 -11.19
C ASP A 491 -6.70 51.69 -11.84
N ASN A 492 -7.87 51.63 -12.45
CA ASN A 492 -8.43 52.72 -13.24
C ASN A 492 -9.37 53.62 -12.42
N ASP A 493 -9.92 53.16 -11.29
CA ASP A 493 -10.84 53.90 -10.42
C ASP A 493 -10.21 54.33 -9.09
N GLY A 494 -8.99 53.87 -8.81
CA GLY A 494 -8.21 54.28 -7.63
C GLY A 494 -8.61 53.57 -6.35
N ASP A 495 -9.24 52.41 -6.43
CA ASP A 495 -9.65 51.61 -5.29
C ASP A 495 -8.55 50.70 -4.72
N GLY A 496 -7.40 50.69 -5.39
CA GLY A 496 -6.23 49.86 -5.00
C GLY A 496 -6.20 48.48 -5.64
N PHE A 497 -7.23 48.09 -6.39
CA PHE A 497 -7.27 46.86 -7.16
C PHE A 497 -7.03 47.11 -8.64
N ARG A 498 -6.71 46.08 -9.38
CA ARG A 498 -6.48 46.17 -10.83
C ARG A 498 -7.58 45.46 -11.58
N GLU A 499 -8.19 46.18 -12.53
CA GLU A 499 -9.23 45.63 -13.38
C GLU A 499 -8.66 44.70 -14.47
N LEU A 500 -9.53 43.87 -15.03
CA LEU A 500 -9.20 43.09 -16.23
C LEU A 500 -8.98 44.04 -17.42
N PRO A 501 -8.06 43.73 -18.33
CA PRO A 501 -7.75 44.54 -19.47
C PRO A 501 -8.88 44.59 -20.52
#